data_e3a15b526c95f82c71f417f62bb2d0bb
#
_entry.id   e3a15b526c95f82c71f417f62bb2d0bb
#
_cell.length_a   1.000
_cell.length_b   1.000
_cell.length_c   1.000
_cell.angle_alpha   90.00
_cell.angle_beta   90.00
_cell.angle_gamma   90.00
#
_symmetry.space_group_name_H-M   'P 1'
#
loop_
_entity.id
_entity.type
_entity.pdbx_description
1 polymer ?
#
loop_
_entity_poly.entity_id
_entity_poly.type
_entity_poly.pdbx_seq_one_letter_code
_entity_poly.pdbx_strand_id
1 'polypeptide(L)'
;MSDTRPDTLFALTALSPIDGRYASKTEALRDWLSEAAFMRHRVTVEVHWLIALSRAGFAEVPRFSDASEQFLLQLAERFTAHDAARIKEIERVTNHDVKAVEYWLKESVKGQEELEKASEFIHFACTSEDINNTSHGMMLAGAREHVIVPALRTVHQRLVGLAHAHAEQPMLSRTHGQPASPTTLGKEIANVAARLDRAIARIEKVEILGKMNGAVGNFNAHLSAYPEFDWEAFSRDVIENRLKLTFNPYTIQIEPHDYMAELFDAVARANTILLDLDRDVWGYISVGYFKQKTKAGEIGSSTMPHKVNPIDFENSEGNLGLANATLRHLADKLPVSRWQRDLTDSTVLRNMGVALGYSLLAYDSLIRGLDKLEVNPQRLNEDLDNCWEVLAEPVQTVMRRYGIENPYEQLKELTRGKGITREALQEFVGTLAIPQDAKDRLLAMTPASYIGKAVELAKRIA
;
A
#
# COMPACT_ATOMS: atom_id res chain seq x y z
N MET A 1 19.30 -17.34 -17.08
CA MET A 1 18.96 -16.55 -15.91
C MET A 1 20.16 -16.59 -14.98
N SER A 2 20.99 -15.54 -14.92
CA SER A 2 22.09 -15.44 -13.96
C SER A 2 21.48 -15.26 -12.56
N ASP A 3 22.00 -16.01 -11.61
CA ASP A 3 21.60 -15.94 -10.20
C ASP A 3 21.86 -14.52 -9.65
N THR A 4 20.81 -13.68 -9.63
CA THR A 4 20.87 -12.29 -9.20
C THR A 4 20.65 -12.14 -7.69
N ARG A 5 20.77 -13.24 -6.92
CA ARG A 5 20.70 -13.16 -5.45
C ARG A 5 21.81 -12.25 -4.95
N PRO A 6 21.52 -11.28 -4.05
CA PRO A 6 22.56 -10.48 -3.42
C PRO A 6 23.62 -11.42 -2.84
N ASP A 7 24.88 -11.07 -3.03
CA ASP A 7 25.97 -11.79 -2.39
C ASP A 7 25.65 -11.90 -0.87
N THR A 8 25.64 -13.11 -0.35
CA THR A 8 25.28 -13.36 1.06
C THR A 8 26.14 -12.55 2.00
N LEU A 9 27.42 -12.31 1.66
CA LEU A 9 28.32 -11.46 2.45
C LEU A 9 27.89 -10.00 2.43
N PHE A 10 27.46 -9.47 1.26
CA PHE A 10 26.91 -8.11 1.16
C PHE A 10 25.66 -7.96 2.03
N ALA A 11 24.73 -8.92 1.98
CA ALA A 11 23.51 -8.88 2.78
C ALA A 11 23.80 -8.85 4.30
N LEU A 12 24.84 -9.55 4.76
CA LEU A 12 25.24 -9.55 6.17
C LEU A 12 25.91 -8.25 6.62
N THR A 13 26.51 -7.50 5.70
CA THR A 13 27.23 -6.24 5.99
C THR A 13 26.44 -4.99 5.58
N ALA A 14 25.26 -5.15 4.98
CA ALA A 14 24.41 -4.04 4.55
C ALA A 14 23.87 -3.25 5.75
N LEU A 15 23.95 -1.91 5.68
CA LEU A 15 23.39 -1.02 6.72
C LEU A 15 21.87 -0.99 6.71
N SER A 16 21.27 -1.03 5.51
CA SER A 16 19.82 -1.10 5.36
C SER A 16 19.32 -2.54 5.52
N PRO A 17 18.38 -2.82 6.43
CA PRO A 17 17.77 -4.15 6.54
C PRO A 17 16.98 -4.56 5.29
N ILE A 18 16.50 -3.60 4.50
CA ILE A 18 15.81 -3.85 3.21
C ILE A 18 16.77 -4.52 2.21
N ASP A 19 18.04 -4.10 2.17
CA ASP A 19 19.06 -4.66 1.28
C ASP A 19 19.85 -5.82 1.94
N GLY A 20 19.76 -5.95 3.26
CA GLY A 20 20.40 -7.01 4.03
C GLY A 20 19.42 -8.13 4.38
N ARG A 21 19.01 -8.17 5.65
CA ARG A 21 18.15 -9.20 6.25
C ARG A 21 16.89 -9.51 5.45
N TYR A 22 16.29 -8.51 4.83
CA TYR A 22 15.00 -8.60 4.14
C TYR A 22 15.10 -8.51 2.61
N ALA A 23 16.30 -8.57 2.04
CA ALA A 23 16.53 -8.41 0.61
C ALA A 23 15.64 -9.31 -0.26
N SER A 24 15.51 -10.60 0.12
CA SER A 24 14.65 -11.55 -0.59
C SER A 24 13.15 -11.27 -0.47
N LYS A 25 12.72 -10.49 0.51
CA LYS A 25 11.31 -10.14 0.75
C LYS A 25 10.88 -8.91 -0.07
N THR A 26 11.83 -8.12 -0.52
CA THR A 26 11.60 -6.89 -1.28
C THR A 26 12.02 -7.01 -2.75
N GLU A 27 12.37 -8.21 -3.19
CA GLU A 27 12.88 -8.49 -4.55
C GLU A 27 11.96 -7.94 -5.64
N ALA A 28 10.65 -8.13 -5.51
CA ALA A 28 9.67 -7.65 -6.48
C ALA A 28 9.67 -6.13 -6.71
N LEU A 29 10.19 -5.35 -5.76
CA LEU A 29 10.32 -3.89 -5.91
C LEU A 29 11.58 -3.47 -6.64
N ARG A 30 12.60 -4.33 -6.75
CA ARG A 30 13.89 -3.97 -7.36
C ARG A 30 13.76 -3.63 -8.84
N ASP A 31 12.87 -4.32 -9.55
CA ASP A 31 12.60 -4.05 -10.97
C ASP A 31 11.96 -2.68 -11.22
N TRP A 32 11.43 -2.05 -10.17
CA TRP A 32 10.75 -0.75 -10.27
C TRP A 32 11.50 0.37 -9.57
N LEU A 33 12.10 0.13 -8.40
CA LEU A 33 12.55 1.19 -7.50
C LEU A 33 14.06 1.14 -7.18
N SER A 34 14.83 0.26 -7.84
CA SER A 34 16.28 0.27 -7.72
C SER A 34 16.94 1.36 -8.59
N GLU A 35 18.21 1.66 -8.33
CA GLU A 35 19.01 2.58 -9.16
C GLU A 35 19.10 2.08 -10.62
N ALA A 36 19.26 0.76 -10.83
CA ALA A 36 19.25 0.19 -12.17
C ALA A 36 17.89 0.35 -12.86
N ALA A 37 16.78 0.16 -12.13
CA ALA A 37 15.45 0.41 -12.65
C ALA A 37 15.24 1.88 -13.03
N PHE A 38 15.74 2.82 -12.22
CA PHE A 38 15.69 4.24 -12.55
C PHE A 38 16.44 4.56 -13.85
N MET A 39 17.65 4.01 -14.04
CA MET A 39 18.39 4.16 -15.28
C MET A 39 17.66 3.57 -16.47
N ARG A 40 17.07 2.39 -16.33
CA ARG A 40 16.25 1.76 -17.37
C ARG A 40 15.07 2.65 -17.78
N HIS A 41 14.37 3.24 -16.82
CA HIS A 41 13.25 4.13 -17.13
C HIS A 41 13.70 5.42 -17.79
N ARG A 42 14.86 5.99 -17.42
CA ARG A 42 15.46 7.11 -18.15
C ARG A 42 15.74 6.76 -19.60
N VAL A 43 16.35 5.60 -19.86
CA VAL A 43 16.59 5.09 -21.22
C VAL A 43 15.25 4.94 -21.96
N THR A 44 14.23 4.41 -21.31
CA THR A 44 12.88 4.27 -21.89
C THR A 44 12.33 5.64 -22.33
N VAL A 45 12.40 6.64 -21.48
CA VAL A 45 11.91 7.99 -21.78
C VAL A 45 12.65 8.61 -22.95
N GLU A 46 13.99 8.56 -22.94
CA GLU A 46 14.84 9.10 -24.03
C GLU A 46 14.56 8.40 -25.37
N VAL A 47 14.41 7.08 -25.35
CA VAL A 47 14.09 6.28 -26.54
C VAL A 47 12.73 6.67 -27.11
N HIS A 48 11.69 6.77 -26.27
CA HIS A 48 10.36 7.15 -26.73
C HIS A 48 10.31 8.60 -27.23
N TRP A 49 11.06 9.51 -26.59
CA TRP A 49 11.20 10.88 -27.07
C TRP A 49 11.84 10.95 -28.45
N LEU A 50 12.98 10.26 -28.63
CA LEU A 50 13.70 10.21 -29.91
C LEU A 50 12.85 9.60 -31.04
N ILE A 51 12.16 8.48 -30.77
CA ILE A 51 11.24 7.88 -31.74
C ILE A 51 10.10 8.85 -32.08
N ALA A 52 9.56 9.55 -31.10
CA ALA A 52 8.48 10.53 -31.36
C ALA A 52 8.98 11.67 -32.23
N LEU A 53 10.18 12.22 -31.96
CA LEU A 53 10.80 13.25 -32.79
C LEU A 53 10.98 12.80 -34.24
N SER A 54 11.43 11.57 -34.49
CA SER A 54 11.57 11.04 -35.85
C SER A 54 10.23 10.93 -36.62
N ARG A 55 9.13 10.84 -35.88
CA ARG A 55 7.78 10.76 -36.45
C ARG A 55 7.09 12.14 -36.58
N ALA A 56 7.72 13.19 -36.03
CA ALA A 56 7.15 14.55 -36.04
C ALA A 56 7.25 15.26 -37.41
N GLY A 57 8.02 14.74 -38.34
CA GLY A 57 8.15 15.31 -39.69
C GLY A 57 9.24 16.36 -39.83
N PHE A 58 10.18 16.44 -38.87
CA PHE A 58 11.33 17.32 -38.97
C PHE A 58 12.33 16.82 -40.02
N ALA A 59 12.80 17.72 -40.88
CA ALA A 59 13.73 17.38 -41.97
C ALA A 59 15.08 16.85 -41.43
N GLU A 60 15.49 17.35 -40.27
CA GLU A 60 16.76 16.99 -39.60
C GLU A 60 16.70 15.63 -38.90
N VAL A 61 15.48 15.14 -38.61
CA VAL A 61 15.26 13.82 -38.01
C VAL A 61 14.20 13.09 -38.83
N PRO A 62 14.57 12.50 -39.94
CA PRO A 62 13.64 11.74 -40.76
C PRO A 62 13.08 10.54 -39.98
N ARG A 63 11.88 10.10 -40.39
CA ARG A 63 11.24 8.95 -39.78
C ARG A 63 12.15 7.73 -39.86
N PHE A 64 12.37 7.12 -38.70
CA PHE A 64 13.16 5.89 -38.60
C PHE A 64 12.47 4.69 -39.26
N SER A 65 13.28 3.79 -39.78
CA SER A 65 12.83 2.47 -40.20
C SER A 65 12.29 1.67 -39.00
N ASP A 66 11.40 0.72 -39.27
CA ASP A 66 10.87 -0.17 -38.23
C ASP A 66 12.01 -0.93 -37.50
N ALA A 67 13.09 -1.26 -38.21
CA ALA A 67 14.25 -1.92 -37.64
C ALA A 67 14.98 -1.02 -36.63
N SER A 68 15.16 0.27 -36.92
CA SER A 68 15.80 1.25 -36.04
C SER A 68 14.93 1.55 -34.83
N GLU A 69 13.62 1.70 -35.02
CA GLU A 69 12.69 1.88 -33.88
C GLU A 69 12.73 0.65 -32.95
N GLN A 70 12.68 -0.56 -33.53
CA GLN A 70 12.77 -1.80 -32.75
C GLN A 70 14.08 -1.95 -32.01
N PHE A 71 15.19 -1.57 -32.63
CA PHE A 71 16.49 -1.54 -31.96
C PHE A 71 16.47 -0.63 -30.73
N LEU A 72 15.97 0.60 -30.86
CA LEU A 72 15.85 1.55 -29.75
C LEU A 72 14.97 1.00 -28.60
N LEU A 73 13.81 0.44 -28.92
CA LEU A 73 12.92 -0.15 -27.92
C LEU A 73 13.59 -1.30 -27.17
N GLN A 74 14.36 -2.14 -27.89
CA GLN A 74 15.10 -3.24 -27.29
C GLN A 74 16.21 -2.79 -26.34
N LEU A 75 16.81 -1.61 -26.52
CA LEU A 75 17.77 -1.06 -25.56
C LEU A 75 17.14 -0.87 -24.17
N ALA A 76 15.89 -0.41 -24.12
CA ALA A 76 15.15 -0.24 -22.86
C ALA A 76 14.64 -1.58 -22.31
N GLU A 77 14.06 -2.43 -23.16
CA GLU A 77 13.47 -3.72 -22.76
C GLU A 77 14.51 -4.72 -22.24
N ARG A 78 15.70 -4.73 -22.82
CA ARG A 78 16.80 -5.66 -22.48
C ARG A 78 17.85 -5.03 -21.57
N PHE A 79 17.55 -3.87 -21.00
CA PHE A 79 18.45 -3.16 -20.09
C PHE A 79 18.80 -4.04 -18.87
N THR A 80 20.10 -4.13 -18.57
CA THR A 80 20.64 -5.00 -17.52
C THR A 80 21.40 -4.21 -16.46
N ALA A 81 21.79 -4.87 -15.38
CA ALA A 81 22.68 -4.30 -14.37
C ALA A 81 24.08 -3.96 -14.95
N HIS A 82 24.53 -4.62 -16.03
CA HIS A 82 25.78 -4.29 -16.71
C HIS A 82 25.67 -2.95 -17.44
N ASP A 83 24.53 -2.67 -18.06
CA ASP A 83 24.27 -1.37 -18.71
C ASP A 83 24.24 -0.26 -17.66
N ALA A 84 23.57 -0.51 -16.53
CA ALA A 84 23.60 0.42 -15.41
C ALA A 84 25.02 0.67 -14.89
N ALA A 85 25.85 -0.37 -14.75
CA ALA A 85 27.24 -0.23 -14.35
C ALA A 85 28.03 0.64 -15.36
N ARG A 86 27.80 0.45 -16.67
CA ARG A 86 28.44 1.28 -17.72
C ARG A 86 28.01 2.74 -17.59
N ILE A 87 26.73 3.03 -17.38
CA ILE A 87 26.25 4.39 -17.13
C ILE A 87 26.94 5.00 -15.89
N LYS A 88 27.11 4.22 -14.82
CA LYS A 88 27.82 4.70 -13.61
C LYS A 88 29.30 4.97 -13.84
N GLU A 89 29.95 4.27 -14.76
CA GLU A 89 31.32 4.57 -15.19
C GLU A 89 31.41 5.94 -15.90
N ILE A 90 30.46 6.23 -16.79
CA ILE A 90 30.36 7.50 -17.48
C ILE A 90 30.05 8.63 -16.48
N GLU A 91 29.10 8.39 -15.57
CA GLU A 91 28.71 9.35 -14.53
C GLU A 91 29.90 9.75 -13.64
N ARG A 92 30.79 8.83 -13.28
CA ARG A 92 32.00 9.12 -12.50
C ARG A 92 32.91 10.17 -13.15
N VAL A 93 32.88 10.26 -14.47
CA VAL A 93 33.70 11.23 -15.24
C VAL A 93 32.92 12.52 -15.45
N THR A 94 31.64 12.43 -15.78
CA THR A 94 30.80 13.58 -16.13
C THR A 94 30.25 14.31 -14.91
N ASN A 95 30.22 13.64 -13.78
CA ASN A 95 29.55 14.07 -12.54
C ASN A 95 28.10 14.51 -12.77
N HIS A 96 27.41 13.87 -13.72
CA HIS A 96 26.02 14.19 -14.08
C HIS A 96 25.31 12.92 -14.58
N ASP A 97 24.29 12.50 -13.84
CA ASP A 97 23.60 11.21 -14.02
C ASP A 97 22.79 11.13 -15.33
N VAL A 98 21.94 12.13 -15.63
CA VAL A 98 21.15 12.12 -16.88
C VAL A 98 22.05 12.26 -18.12
N LYS A 99 23.11 13.07 -18.04
CA LYS A 99 24.08 13.21 -19.13
C LYS A 99 24.84 11.91 -19.40
N ALA A 100 25.07 11.12 -18.35
CA ALA A 100 25.65 9.80 -18.49
C ALA A 100 24.75 8.83 -19.28
N VAL A 101 23.41 8.90 -19.07
CA VAL A 101 22.43 8.13 -19.84
C VAL A 101 22.44 8.55 -21.31
N GLU A 102 22.48 9.85 -21.62
CA GLU A 102 22.58 10.38 -22.99
C GLU A 102 23.85 9.85 -23.68
N TYR A 103 25.00 9.89 -23.03
CA TYR A 103 26.26 9.40 -23.58
C TYR A 103 26.22 7.88 -23.80
N TRP A 104 25.66 7.12 -22.87
CA TRP A 104 25.48 5.68 -23.06
C TRP A 104 24.59 5.37 -24.26
N LEU A 105 23.49 6.11 -24.47
CA LEU A 105 22.63 5.96 -25.65
C LEU A 105 23.40 6.29 -26.92
N LYS A 106 24.19 7.39 -26.95
CA LYS A 106 25.04 7.74 -28.08
C LYS A 106 26.09 6.66 -28.37
N GLU A 107 26.66 6.03 -27.34
CA GLU A 107 27.54 4.86 -27.51
C GLU A 107 26.80 3.66 -28.12
N SER A 108 25.56 3.41 -27.65
CA SER A 108 24.79 2.24 -28.05
C SER A 108 24.26 2.29 -29.48
N VAL A 109 24.05 3.48 -30.04
CA VAL A 109 23.57 3.67 -31.41
C VAL A 109 24.73 3.72 -32.45
N LYS A 110 25.98 3.70 -32.03
CA LYS A 110 27.13 3.67 -32.96
C LYS A 110 27.07 2.45 -33.89
N GLY A 111 27.33 2.69 -35.18
CA GLY A 111 27.24 1.67 -36.21
C GLY A 111 25.82 1.41 -36.74
N GLN A 112 24.82 2.04 -36.18
CA GLN A 112 23.44 2.10 -36.72
C GLN A 112 23.31 3.40 -37.51
N GLU A 113 23.56 3.40 -38.81
CA GLU A 113 23.75 4.59 -39.64
C GLU A 113 22.62 5.62 -39.47
N GLU A 114 21.36 5.18 -39.43
CA GLU A 114 20.17 6.02 -39.30
C GLU A 114 20.10 6.70 -37.93
N LEU A 115 20.37 5.95 -36.87
CA LEU A 115 20.34 6.43 -35.49
C LEU A 115 21.56 7.27 -35.13
N GLU A 116 22.73 6.92 -35.67
CA GLU A 116 23.95 7.67 -35.47
C GLU A 116 23.86 9.10 -36.04
N LYS A 117 23.22 9.25 -37.21
CA LYS A 117 22.94 10.56 -37.82
C LYS A 117 21.98 11.41 -36.97
N ALA A 118 21.06 10.77 -36.27
CA ALA A 118 20.09 11.43 -35.38
C ALA A 118 20.58 11.57 -33.93
N SER A 119 21.82 11.16 -33.60
CA SER A 119 22.31 11.06 -32.23
C SER A 119 22.28 12.40 -31.45
N GLU A 120 22.37 13.56 -32.13
CA GLU A 120 22.27 14.87 -31.50
C GLU A 120 20.81 15.22 -31.09
N PHE A 121 19.84 14.45 -31.52
CA PHE A 121 18.44 14.59 -31.09
C PHE A 121 18.10 13.72 -29.84
N ILE A 122 19.05 12.91 -29.35
CA ILE A 122 18.94 12.32 -28.00
C ILE A 122 18.94 13.47 -27.00
N HIS A 123 17.96 13.48 -26.09
CA HIS A 123 17.77 14.56 -25.11
C HIS A 123 17.42 15.95 -25.73
N PHE A 124 16.96 15.99 -26.98
CA PHE A 124 16.69 17.24 -27.68
C PHE A 124 15.64 18.10 -26.95
N ALA A 125 16.00 19.34 -26.66
CA ALA A 125 15.22 20.36 -25.97
C ALA A 125 14.77 19.99 -24.54
N CYS A 126 15.12 18.81 -24.03
CA CYS A 126 14.82 18.36 -22.68
C CYS A 126 15.69 19.01 -21.62
N THR A 127 15.16 19.12 -20.41
CA THR A 127 15.96 19.27 -19.18
C THR A 127 16.04 17.91 -18.48
N SER A 128 17.00 17.73 -17.57
CA SER A 128 17.15 16.47 -16.82
C SER A 128 15.84 16.04 -16.14
N GLU A 129 15.04 16.99 -15.69
CA GLU A 129 13.78 16.68 -15.02
C GLU A 129 12.65 16.27 -15.96
N ASP A 130 12.70 16.58 -17.24
CA ASP A 130 11.79 15.97 -18.20
C ASP A 130 11.95 14.45 -18.22
N ILE A 131 13.19 13.99 -18.06
CA ILE A 131 13.53 12.56 -18.03
C ILE A 131 13.30 11.97 -16.62
N ASN A 132 13.75 12.65 -15.57
CA ASN A 132 13.66 12.15 -14.20
C ASN A 132 12.22 12.04 -13.71
N ASN A 133 11.38 13.08 -13.88
CA ASN A 133 10.02 13.05 -13.36
C ASN A 133 9.18 11.96 -14.04
N THR A 134 9.29 11.85 -15.37
CA THR A 134 8.58 10.79 -16.12
C THR A 134 9.08 9.40 -15.73
N SER A 135 10.39 9.25 -15.49
CA SER A 135 10.95 7.99 -15.00
C SER A 135 10.42 7.64 -13.61
N HIS A 136 10.42 8.59 -12.67
CA HIS A 136 9.84 8.37 -11.34
C HIS A 136 8.34 8.07 -11.41
N GLY A 137 7.59 8.73 -12.31
CA GLY A 137 6.19 8.43 -12.55
C GLY A 137 5.99 6.99 -13.01
N MET A 138 6.76 6.53 -14.01
CA MET A 138 6.70 5.14 -14.49
C MET A 138 7.11 4.12 -13.41
N MET A 139 8.14 4.41 -12.63
CA MET A 139 8.58 3.58 -11.51
C MET A 139 7.47 3.41 -10.47
N LEU A 140 6.82 4.50 -10.08
CA LEU A 140 5.73 4.48 -9.09
C LEU A 140 4.46 3.81 -9.65
N ALA A 141 4.10 4.08 -10.91
CA ALA A 141 2.99 3.41 -11.58
C ALA A 141 3.18 1.89 -11.59
N GLY A 142 4.37 1.43 -12.01
CA GLY A 142 4.70 0.01 -12.06
C GLY A 142 4.77 -0.64 -10.69
N ALA A 143 5.42 -0.02 -9.71
CA ALA A 143 5.48 -0.53 -8.34
C ALA A 143 4.06 -0.62 -7.71
N ARG A 144 3.22 0.38 -7.94
CA ARG A 144 1.80 0.38 -7.52
C ARG A 144 1.04 -0.79 -8.13
N GLU A 145 1.07 -0.90 -9.46
CA GLU A 145 0.23 -1.84 -10.22
C GLU A 145 0.68 -3.28 -10.06
N HIS A 146 1.98 -3.53 -10.08
CA HIS A 146 2.53 -4.90 -10.12
C HIS A 146 2.96 -5.44 -8.77
N VAL A 147 3.12 -4.60 -7.73
CA VAL A 147 3.62 -5.05 -6.43
C VAL A 147 2.71 -4.65 -5.27
N ILE A 148 2.49 -3.35 -5.06
CA ILE A 148 1.82 -2.87 -3.84
C ILE A 148 0.32 -3.20 -3.83
N VAL A 149 -0.39 -2.89 -4.91
CA VAL A 149 -1.83 -3.20 -5.00
C VAL A 149 -2.09 -4.70 -4.98
N PRO A 150 -1.39 -5.55 -5.72
CA PRO A 150 -1.53 -7.01 -5.61
C PRO A 150 -1.27 -7.56 -4.22
N ALA A 151 -0.25 -7.06 -3.51
CA ALA A 151 0.03 -7.46 -2.14
C ALA A 151 -1.10 -7.08 -1.18
N LEU A 152 -1.62 -5.86 -1.27
CA LEU A 152 -2.78 -5.41 -0.49
C LEU A 152 -4.06 -6.19 -0.84
N ARG A 153 -4.29 -6.49 -2.11
CA ARG A 153 -5.41 -7.34 -2.55
C ARG A 153 -5.32 -8.76 -1.97
N THR A 154 -4.11 -9.32 -1.86
CA THR A 154 -3.88 -10.61 -1.20
C THR A 154 -4.26 -10.56 0.29
N VAL A 155 -3.86 -9.50 1.01
CA VAL A 155 -4.28 -9.29 2.40
C VAL A 155 -5.80 -9.17 2.49
N HIS A 156 -6.42 -8.36 1.62
CA HIS A 156 -7.86 -8.16 1.57
C HIS A 156 -8.62 -9.49 1.37
N GLN A 157 -8.23 -10.27 0.37
CA GLN A 157 -8.85 -11.58 0.10
C GLN A 157 -8.72 -12.53 1.29
N ARG A 158 -7.58 -12.51 1.98
CA ARG A 158 -7.39 -13.33 3.19
C ARG A 158 -8.35 -12.90 4.31
N LEU A 159 -8.53 -11.59 4.52
CA LEU A 159 -9.48 -11.05 5.50
C LEU A 159 -10.93 -11.40 5.15
N VAL A 160 -11.32 -11.28 3.88
CA VAL A 160 -12.67 -11.71 3.42
C VAL A 160 -12.89 -13.20 3.69
N GLY A 161 -11.91 -14.04 3.38
CA GLY A 161 -12.00 -15.47 3.68
C GLY A 161 -12.19 -15.78 5.17
N LEU A 162 -11.45 -15.08 6.04
CA LEU A 162 -11.61 -15.22 7.50
C LEU A 162 -12.95 -14.67 7.99
N ALA A 163 -13.42 -13.54 7.44
CA ALA A 163 -14.73 -12.98 7.77
C ALA A 163 -15.86 -13.96 7.47
N HIS A 164 -15.82 -14.60 6.32
CA HIS A 164 -16.81 -15.63 5.93
C HIS A 164 -16.71 -16.87 6.80
N ALA A 165 -15.50 -17.38 7.04
CA ALA A 165 -15.27 -18.60 7.83
C ALA A 165 -15.78 -18.46 9.27
N HIS A 166 -15.75 -17.24 9.83
CA HIS A 166 -16.13 -16.97 11.21
C HIS A 166 -17.36 -16.06 11.34
N ALA A 167 -18.17 -15.97 10.27
CA ALA A 167 -19.35 -15.11 10.24
C ALA A 167 -20.35 -15.43 11.38
N GLU A 168 -20.49 -16.67 11.75
CA GLU A 168 -21.44 -17.15 12.75
C GLU A 168 -20.82 -17.33 14.14
N GLN A 169 -19.50 -17.08 14.32
CA GLN A 169 -18.84 -17.20 15.61
C GLN A 169 -19.14 -15.96 16.48
N PRO A 170 -19.99 -16.05 17.53
CA PRO A 170 -20.23 -14.92 18.42
C PRO A 170 -18.97 -14.54 19.19
N MET A 171 -18.85 -13.25 19.47
CA MET A 171 -17.72 -12.68 20.19
C MET A 171 -18.19 -11.52 21.06
N LEU A 172 -17.70 -11.45 22.30
CA LEU A 172 -17.93 -10.31 23.16
C LEU A 172 -17.13 -9.10 22.66
N SER A 173 -17.79 -7.97 22.40
CA SER A 173 -17.07 -6.72 22.09
C SER A 173 -16.49 -6.10 23.35
N ARG A 174 -15.41 -5.34 23.17
CA ARG A 174 -14.78 -4.58 24.24
C ARG A 174 -14.64 -3.12 23.85
N THR A 175 -15.49 -2.26 24.41
CA THR A 175 -15.37 -0.81 24.26
C THR A 175 -14.68 -0.25 25.51
N HIS A 176 -13.69 0.62 25.33
CA HIS A 176 -12.85 1.09 26.44
C HIS A 176 -12.21 -0.06 27.26
N GLY A 177 -11.97 -1.23 26.62
CA GLY A 177 -11.48 -2.43 27.29
C GLY A 177 -12.51 -3.19 28.13
N GLN A 178 -13.75 -2.69 28.23
CA GLN A 178 -14.83 -3.29 29.03
C GLN A 178 -15.76 -4.13 28.15
N PRO A 179 -16.37 -5.20 28.72
CA PRO A 179 -17.41 -5.96 28.05
C PRO A 179 -18.55 -5.06 27.53
N ALA A 180 -18.95 -5.27 26.30
CA ALA A 180 -19.97 -4.49 25.61
C ALA A 180 -20.84 -5.39 24.72
N SER A 181 -21.76 -4.79 23.96
CA SER A 181 -22.70 -5.52 23.09
C SER A 181 -21.98 -6.54 22.22
N PRO A 182 -22.42 -7.78 22.17
CA PRO A 182 -21.80 -8.83 21.35
C PRO A 182 -21.84 -8.56 19.86
N THR A 183 -20.88 -9.13 19.16
CA THR A 183 -20.74 -9.13 17.71
C THR A 183 -20.42 -10.54 17.22
N THR A 184 -19.92 -10.69 15.99
CA THR A 184 -19.25 -11.92 15.55
C THR A 184 -17.81 -11.64 15.14
N LEU A 185 -16.93 -12.62 15.31
CA LEU A 185 -15.55 -12.53 14.89
C LEU A 185 -15.44 -12.20 13.39
N GLY A 186 -16.29 -12.81 12.57
CA GLY A 186 -16.33 -12.54 11.13
C GLY A 186 -16.70 -11.10 10.81
N LYS A 187 -17.65 -10.48 11.56
CA LYS A 187 -18.02 -9.09 11.32
C LYS A 187 -16.90 -8.11 11.72
N GLU A 188 -16.16 -8.38 12.77
CA GLU A 188 -15.00 -7.57 13.14
C GLU A 188 -13.93 -7.59 12.04
N ILE A 189 -13.62 -8.77 11.50
CA ILE A 189 -12.69 -8.91 10.37
C ILE A 189 -13.25 -8.22 9.11
N ALA A 190 -14.56 -8.35 8.82
CA ALA A 190 -15.20 -7.70 7.68
C ALA A 190 -15.10 -6.16 7.75
N ASN A 191 -15.11 -5.56 8.95
CA ASN A 191 -14.89 -4.14 9.11
C ASN A 191 -13.51 -3.71 8.55
N VAL A 192 -12.47 -4.46 8.87
CA VAL A 192 -11.11 -4.18 8.36
C VAL A 192 -11.03 -4.40 6.85
N ALA A 193 -11.59 -5.51 6.35
CA ALA A 193 -11.64 -5.80 4.91
C ALA A 193 -12.32 -4.65 4.14
N ALA A 194 -13.47 -4.15 4.59
CA ALA A 194 -14.18 -3.06 3.96
C ALA A 194 -13.41 -1.73 4.00
N ARG A 195 -12.66 -1.46 5.07
CA ARG A 195 -11.78 -0.27 5.18
C ARG A 195 -10.62 -0.39 4.20
N LEU A 196 -10.00 -1.56 4.12
CA LEU A 196 -8.86 -1.83 3.25
C LEU A 196 -9.24 -1.74 1.77
N ASP A 197 -10.38 -2.30 1.36
CA ASP A 197 -10.85 -2.21 -0.03
C ASP A 197 -11.00 -0.75 -0.48
N ARG A 198 -11.63 0.10 0.35
CA ARG A 198 -11.72 1.54 0.06
C ARG A 198 -10.36 2.23 0.00
N ALA A 199 -9.38 1.79 0.79
CA ALA A 199 -8.03 2.35 0.75
C ALA A 199 -7.29 1.91 -0.53
N ILE A 200 -7.42 0.65 -0.95
CA ILE A 200 -6.86 0.14 -2.21
C ILE A 200 -7.43 0.93 -3.40
N ALA A 201 -8.75 1.10 -3.44
CA ALA A 201 -9.40 1.86 -4.51
C ALA A 201 -8.91 3.33 -4.60
N ARG A 202 -8.48 3.94 -3.49
CA ARG A 202 -7.86 5.27 -3.50
C ARG A 202 -6.44 5.22 -4.08
N ILE A 203 -5.64 4.23 -3.70
CA ILE A 203 -4.28 4.04 -4.25
C ILE A 203 -4.35 3.85 -5.77
N GLU A 204 -5.29 3.03 -6.25
CA GLU A 204 -5.48 2.77 -7.68
C GLU A 204 -5.90 4.01 -8.47
N LYS A 205 -6.63 4.95 -7.85
CA LYS A 205 -7.19 6.15 -8.50
C LYS A 205 -6.23 7.33 -8.58
N VAL A 206 -5.10 7.31 -7.88
CA VAL A 206 -4.13 8.41 -7.96
C VAL A 206 -3.61 8.53 -9.38
N GLU A 207 -3.81 9.68 -9.99
CA GLU A 207 -3.25 9.99 -11.30
C GLU A 207 -1.74 10.20 -11.19
N ILE A 208 -0.98 9.49 -12.00
CA ILE A 208 0.48 9.64 -12.03
C ILE A 208 0.82 10.64 -13.13
N LEU A 209 1.30 11.80 -12.74
CA LEU A 209 1.55 12.92 -13.62
C LEU A 209 2.97 12.88 -14.22
N GLY A 210 3.12 13.54 -15.38
CA GLY A 210 4.42 13.71 -16.03
C GLY A 210 4.48 14.98 -16.84
N LYS A 211 5.70 15.48 -17.05
CA LYS A 211 5.97 16.65 -17.90
C LYS A 211 7.12 16.37 -18.86
N MET A 212 7.04 16.96 -20.06
CA MET A 212 8.15 17.06 -21.00
C MET A 212 8.05 18.42 -21.73
N ASN A 213 8.34 19.51 -21.00
CA ASN A 213 8.11 20.88 -21.44
C ASN A 213 9.31 21.82 -21.16
N GLY A 214 10.49 21.22 -20.88
CA GLY A 214 11.76 21.93 -20.80
C GLY A 214 12.08 22.52 -19.42
N ALA A 215 13.11 23.32 -19.38
CA ALA A 215 13.82 23.76 -18.18
C ALA A 215 12.97 24.46 -17.11
N VAL A 216 11.88 25.09 -17.49
CA VAL A 216 10.96 25.80 -16.58
C VAL A 216 9.47 25.58 -16.94
N GLY A 217 9.18 24.57 -17.75
CA GLY A 217 7.81 24.21 -18.09
C GLY A 217 7.15 25.04 -19.22
N ASN A 218 7.91 25.78 -20.00
CA ASN A 218 7.39 26.74 -20.97
C ASN A 218 7.79 26.44 -22.43
N PHE A 219 8.39 25.28 -22.72
CA PHE A 219 8.86 24.92 -24.07
C PHE A 219 9.86 25.90 -24.69
N ASN A 220 10.63 26.66 -23.91
CA ASN A 220 11.51 27.71 -24.40
C ASN A 220 12.48 27.22 -25.49
N ALA A 221 13.23 26.16 -25.21
CA ALA A 221 14.19 25.61 -26.16
C ALA A 221 13.51 24.97 -27.38
N HIS A 222 12.39 24.30 -27.16
CA HIS A 222 11.58 23.67 -28.19
C HIS A 222 11.09 24.71 -29.22
N LEU A 223 10.44 25.79 -28.76
CA LEU A 223 9.93 26.87 -29.61
C LEU A 223 11.05 27.70 -30.24
N SER A 224 12.23 27.75 -29.64
CA SER A 224 13.39 28.40 -30.25
C SER A 224 13.89 27.63 -31.46
N ALA A 225 13.80 26.29 -31.44
CA ALA A 225 14.23 25.45 -32.55
C ALA A 225 13.15 25.32 -33.64
N TYR A 226 11.88 25.07 -33.23
CA TYR A 226 10.75 24.87 -34.14
C TYR A 226 9.56 25.69 -33.64
N PRO A 227 9.46 26.99 -33.97
CA PRO A 227 8.50 27.93 -33.38
C PRO A 227 7.05 27.66 -33.79
N GLU A 228 6.81 27.02 -34.95
CA GLU A 228 5.47 26.75 -35.48
C GLU A 228 4.95 25.34 -35.10
N PHE A 229 5.75 24.55 -34.37
CA PHE A 229 5.38 23.19 -34.03
C PHE A 229 4.58 23.16 -32.70
N ASP A 230 3.50 22.35 -32.65
CA ASP A 230 2.66 22.18 -31.44
C ASP A 230 3.33 21.24 -30.43
N TRP A 231 4.26 21.80 -29.67
CA TRP A 231 5.01 21.07 -28.65
C TRP A 231 4.16 20.60 -27.48
N GLU A 232 3.04 21.28 -27.17
CA GLU A 232 2.16 20.83 -26.09
C GLU A 232 1.42 19.54 -26.49
N ALA A 233 0.79 19.53 -27.67
CA ALA A 233 0.14 18.32 -28.19
C ALA A 233 1.13 17.17 -28.36
N PHE A 234 2.34 17.45 -28.84
CA PHE A 234 3.39 16.46 -29.00
C PHE A 234 3.84 15.85 -27.67
N SER A 235 4.13 16.66 -26.65
CA SER A 235 4.54 16.18 -25.33
C SER A 235 3.43 15.41 -24.64
N ARG A 236 2.17 15.85 -24.81
CA ARG A 236 0.99 15.13 -24.34
C ARG A 236 0.92 13.73 -24.96
N ASP A 237 1.10 13.61 -26.28
CA ASP A 237 1.09 12.30 -26.96
C ASP A 237 2.17 11.36 -26.41
N VAL A 238 3.38 11.88 -26.21
CA VAL A 238 4.49 11.08 -25.65
C VAL A 238 4.15 10.61 -24.23
N ILE A 239 3.70 11.49 -23.36
CA ILE A 239 3.41 11.17 -21.96
C ILE A 239 2.22 10.22 -21.83
N GLU A 240 1.09 10.52 -22.50
CA GLU A 240 -0.15 9.76 -22.32
C GLU A 240 -0.14 8.45 -23.14
N ASN A 241 0.28 8.52 -24.41
CA ASN A 241 0.17 7.38 -25.32
C ASN A 241 1.38 6.45 -25.29
N ARG A 242 2.59 6.95 -24.99
CA ARG A 242 3.81 6.15 -24.98
C ARG A 242 4.27 5.78 -23.57
N LEU A 243 4.30 6.75 -22.65
CA LEU A 243 4.77 6.53 -21.27
C LEU A 243 3.64 6.14 -20.30
N LYS A 244 2.37 6.24 -20.72
CA LYS A 244 1.18 5.86 -19.93
C LYS A 244 1.04 6.62 -18.61
N LEU A 245 1.43 7.90 -18.63
CA LEU A 245 1.25 8.85 -17.54
C LEU A 245 0.20 9.89 -17.93
N THR A 246 -0.23 10.73 -17.01
CA THR A 246 -1.11 11.88 -17.31
C THR A 246 -0.26 13.13 -17.54
N PHE A 247 -0.47 13.83 -18.64
CA PHE A 247 0.28 15.04 -18.95
C PHE A 247 -0.14 16.21 -18.04
N ASN A 248 0.86 16.84 -17.39
CA ASN A 248 0.66 18.08 -16.64
C ASN A 248 1.26 19.29 -17.39
N PRO A 249 0.44 20.21 -17.94
CA PRO A 249 0.92 21.39 -18.64
C PRO A 249 1.44 22.49 -17.68
N TYR A 250 1.01 22.49 -16.42
CA TYR A 250 1.34 23.54 -15.43
C TYR A 250 2.44 23.08 -14.49
N THR A 251 3.69 23.22 -14.95
CA THR A 251 4.87 22.75 -14.24
C THR A 251 5.95 23.85 -14.17
N ILE A 252 7.01 23.55 -13.46
CA ILE A 252 8.23 24.33 -13.38
C ILE A 252 9.38 23.51 -13.98
N GLN A 253 10.58 23.53 -13.43
CA GLN A 253 11.61 22.58 -13.88
C GLN A 253 11.21 21.14 -13.56
N ILE A 254 10.54 20.94 -12.41
CA ILE A 254 9.95 19.66 -12.01
C ILE A 254 8.44 19.62 -12.32
N GLU A 255 7.88 18.44 -12.40
CA GLU A 255 6.51 18.18 -12.03
C GLU A 255 6.43 18.35 -10.51
N PRO A 256 5.48 19.14 -9.93
CA PRO A 256 5.53 19.58 -8.53
C PRO A 256 5.39 18.48 -7.46
N HIS A 257 5.23 17.23 -7.86
CA HIS A 257 5.17 16.03 -6.99
C HIS A 257 3.94 15.91 -6.08
N ASP A 258 2.90 16.72 -6.27
CA ASP A 258 1.66 16.61 -5.49
C ASP A 258 1.03 15.23 -5.64
N TYR A 259 1.04 14.62 -6.84
CA TYR A 259 0.54 13.27 -7.06
C TYR A 259 1.32 12.20 -6.28
N MET A 260 2.65 12.41 -6.12
CA MET A 260 3.47 11.49 -5.31
C MET A 260 3.07 11.57 -3.84
N ALA A 261 2.84 12.79 -3.33
CA ALA A 261 2.35 13.00 -1.97
C ALA A 261 1.00 12.31 -1.76
N GLU A 262 0.07 12.48 -2.69
CA GLU A 262 -1.24 11.82 -2.67
C GLU A 262 -1.12 10.29 -2.65
N LEU A 263 -0.24 9.72 -3.49
CA LEU A 263 0.02 8.28 -3.54
C LEU A 263 0.61 7.77 -2.21
N PHE A 264 1.61 8.46 -1.67
CA PHE A 264 2.26 8.06 -0.42
C PHE A 264 1.32 8.17 0.78
N ASP A 265 0.49 9.20 0.83
CA ASP A 265 -0.55 9.34 1.86
C ASP A 265 -1.62 8.24 1.74
N ALA A 266 -2.02 7.88 0.52
CA ALA A 266 -2.97 6.80 0.29
C ALA A 266 -2.42 5.45 0.77
N VAL A 267 -1.13 5.14 0.49
CA VAL A 267 -0.46 3.94 0.99
C VAL A 267 -0.31 3.98 2.51
N ALA A 268 0.11 5.11 3.09
CA ALA A 268 0.22 5.27 4.55
C ALA A 268 -1.15 5.09 5.25
N ARG A 269 -2.24 5.49 4.60
CA ARG A 269 -3.59 5.26 5.11
C ARG A 269 -3.96 3.78 5.10
N ALA A 270 -3.64 3.03 4.05
CA ALA A 270 -3.83 1.58 4.00
C ALA A 270 -3.00 0.89 5.11
N ASN A 271 -1.73 1.27 5.25
CA ASN A 271 -0.84 0.79 6.31
C ASN A 271 -1.42 1.04 7.71
N THR A 272 -2.04 2.20 7.96
CA THR A 272 -2.65 2.53 9.25
C THR A 272 -3.83 1.60 9.58
N ILE A 273 -4.60 1.16 8.58
CA ILE A 273 -5.69 0.18 8.78
C ILE A 273 -5.13 -1.17 9.19
N LEU A 274 -4.02 -1.60 8.58
CA LEU A 274 -3.38 -2.88 8.90
C LEU A 274 -2.68 -2.85 10.26
N LEU A 275 -2.08 -1.71 10.63
CA LEU A 275 -1.50 -1.50 11.96
C LEU A 275 -2.56 -1.60 13.07
N ASP A 276 -3.76 -1.06 12.85
CA ASP A 276 -4.91 -1.19 13.73
C ASP A 276 -5.31 -2.68 13.90
N LEU A 277 -5.37 -3.42 12.78
CA LEU A 277 -5.62 -4.86 12.79
C LEU A 277 -4.55 -5.64 13.57
N ASP A 278 -3.26 -5.35 13.34
CA ASP A 278 -2.15 -6.03 14.04
C ASP A 278 -2.31 -5.93 15.55
N ARG A 279 -2.68 -4.76 16.05
CA ARG A 279 -2.91 -4.50 17.49
C ARG A 279 -4.13 -5.22 18.03
N ASP A 280 -5.23 -5.23 17.30
CA ASP A 280 -6.44 -5.94 17.72
C ASP A 280 -6.22 -7.44 17.75
N VAL A 281 -5.57 -8.02 16.73
CA VAL A 281 -5.23 -9.45 16.71
C VAL A 281 -4.27 -9.82 17.84
N TRP A 282 -3.27 -8.99 18.09
CA TRP A 282 -2.38 -9.16 19.26
C TRP A 282 -3.18 -9.18 20.57
N GLY A 283 -4.12 -8.25 20.72
CA GLY A 283 -5.05 -8.21 21.85
C GLY A 283 -5.90 -9.48 21.96
N TYR A 284 -6.49 -9.95 20.87
CA TYR A 284 -7.31 -11.17 20.86
C TYR A 284 -6.48 -12.43 21.17
N ILE A 285 -5.23 -12.49 20.75
CA ILE A 285 -4.31 -13.55 21.15
C ILE A 285 -4.07 -13.50 22.67
N SER A 286 -3.86 -12.31 23.24
CA SER A 286 -3.59 -12.13 24.67
C SER A 286 -4.74 -12.55 25.59
N VAL A 287 -5.98 -12.41 25.11
CA VAL A 287 -7.19 -12.87 25.85
C VAL A 287 -7.62 -14.31 25.50
N GLY A 288 -6.88 -14.97 24.62
CA GLY A 288 -7.06 -16.38 24.26
C GLY A 288 -8.15 -16.64 23.23
N TYR A 289 -8.65 -15.62 22.52
CA TYR A 289 -9.62 -15.78 21.42
C TYR A 289 -9.01 -16.46 20.22
N PHE A 290 -7.70 -16.23 20.00
CA PHE A 290 -6.89 -16.93 19.02
C PHE A 290 -5.79 -17.75 19.69
N LYS A 291 -5.49 -18.90 19.09
CA LYS A 291 -4.24 -19.65 19.26
C LYS A 291 -3.40 -19.48 18.00
N GLN A 292 -2.12 -19.74 18.09
CA GLN A 292 -1.22 -19.73 16.94
C GLN A 292 -0.75 -21.16 16.66
N LYS A 293 -0.89 -21.60 15.40
CA LYS A 293 -0.33 -22.87 14.94
C LYS A 293 1.18 -22.85 15.03
N THR A 294 1.75 -23.84 15.69
CA THR A 294 3.20 -24.03 15.73
C THR A 294 3.65 -24.81 14.50
N LYS A 295 4.75 -24.40 13.89
CA LYS A 295 5.43 -25.20 12.87
C LYS A 295 6.47 -26.07 13.52
N ALA A 296 6.57 -27.34 13.10
CA ALA A 296 7.58 -28.24 13.58
C ALA A 296 8.99 -27.66 13.38
N GLY A 297 9.77 -27.56 14.46
CA GLY A 297 11.11 -26.97 14.44
C GLY A 297 11.18 -25.46 14.74
N GLU A 298 10.07 -24.74 14.82
CA GLU A 298 10.06 -23.35 15.28
C GLU A 298 10.14 -23.30 16.83
N ILE A 299 11.01 -22.43 17.35
CA ILE A 299 11.15 -22.16 18.80
C ILE A 299 10.35 -20.89 19.10
N GLY A 300 9.22 -21.03 19.82
CA GLY A 300 8.35 -19.91 20.15
C GLY A 300 8.92 -18.95 21.19
N SER A 301 9.78 -19.42 22.07
CA SER A 301 10.48 -18.63 23.10
C SER A 301 11.78 -19.31 23.48
N SER A 302 12.84 -18.54 23.67
CA SER A 302 14.14 -19.06 24.12
C SER A 302 14.14 -19.56 25.59
N THR A 303 13.16 -19.12 26.38
CA THR A 303 13.12 -19.37 27.83
C THR A 303 11.91 -20.18 28.29
N MET A 304 10.74 -19.99 27.61
CA MET A 304 9.47 -20.63 27.98
C MET A 304 8.93 -21.43 26.80
N PRO A 305 9.12 -22.76 26.74
CA PRO A 305 8.78 -23.59 25.56
C PRO A 305 7.30 -23.57 25.18
N HIS A 306 6.41 -23.30 26.15
CA HIS A 306 4.95 -23.22 25.93
C HIS A 306 4.48 -21.88 25.37
N LYS A 307 5.35 -20.84 25.31
CA LYS A 307 5.01 -19.48 24.92
C LYS A 307 5.18 -19.29 23.40
N VAL A 308 4.09 -19.12 22.69
CA VAL A 308 4.07 -18.81 21.25
C VAL A 308 3.78 -17.34 21.05
N ASN A 309 4.83 -16.56 20.74
CA ASN A 309 4.71 -15.12 20.57
C ASN A 309 4.07 -14.76 19.21
N PRO A 310 3.25 -13.70 19.14
CA PRO A 310 2.63 -13.23 17.89
C PRO A 310 3.61 -12.40 17.03
N ILE A 311 4.82 -12.92 16.80
CA ILE A 311 5.94 -12.19 16.19
C ILE A 311 5.67 -11.69 14.77
N ASP A 312 4.80 -12.36 14.02
CA ASP A 312 4.45 -11.93 12.66
C ASP A 312 3.63 -10.63 12.68
N PHE A 313 2.71 -10.46 13.64
CA PHE A 313 1.95 -9.22 13.84
C PHE A 313 2.81 -8.10 14.39
N GLU A 314 3.70 -8.38 15.35
CA GLU A 314 4.66 -7.42 15.89
C GLU A 314 5.65 -6.94 14.80
N ASN A 315 6.12 -7.84 13.93
CA ASN A 315 6.96 -7.50 12.79
C ASN A 315 6.20 -6.65 11.75
N SER A 316 4.93 -6.98 11.48
CA SER A 316 4.07 -6.18 10.62
C SER A 316 3.89 -4.77 11.19
N GLU A 317 3.45 -4.63 12.44
CA GLU A 317 3.26 -3.34 13.12
C GLU A 317 4.52 -2.47 13.07
N GLY A 318 5.68 -3.05 13.42
CA GLY A 318 6.95 -2.32 13.43
C GLY A 318 7.35 -1.79 12.05
N ASN A 319 7.21 -2.63 11.01
CA ASN A 319 7.54 -2.22 9.63
C ASN A 319 6.52 -1.24 9.04
N LEU A 320 5.23 -1.36 9.35
CA LEU A 320 4.21 -0.37 8.98
C LEU A 320 4.50 1.01 9.60
N GLY A 321 5.00 1.03 10.83
CA GLY A 321 5.43 2.27 11.50
C GLY A 321 6.58 2.95 10.78
N LEU A 322 7.62 2.21 10.40
CA LEU A 322 8.77 2.71 9.63
C LEU A 322 8.33 3.19 8.23
N ALA A 323 7.52 2.38 7.55
CA ALA A 323 6.95 2.76 6.25
C ALA A 323 6.20 4.08 6.33
N ASN A 324 5.27 4.22 7.28
CA ASN A 324 4.45 5.41 7.44
C ASN A 324 5.28 6.66 7.79
N ALA A 325 6.31 6.53 8.61
CA ALA A 325 7.20 7.64 8.91
C ALA A 325 7.91 8.16 7.65
N THR A 326 8.42 7.25 6.80
CA THR A 326 9.09 7.62 5.55
C THR A 326 8.11 8.15 4.51
N LEU A 327 6.97 7.47 4.30
CA LEU A 327 5.93 7.89 3.35
C LEU A 327 5.41 9.29 3.65
N ARG A 328 5.12 9.60 4.93
CA ARG A 328 4.67 10.94 5.34
C ARG A 328 5.74 12.00 5.12
N HIS A 329 7.01 11.69 5.43
CA HIS A 329 8.09 12.64 5.14
C HIS A 329 8.21 12.92 3.64
N LEU A 330 8.07 11.88 2.78
CA LEU A 330 8.05 12.04 1.33
C LEU A 330 6.88 12.91 0.88
N ALA A 331 5.67 12.65 1.39
CA ALA A 331 4.47 13.41 1.07
C ALA A 331 4.57 14.88 1.49
N ASP A 332 5.10 15.16 2.68
CA ASP A 332 5.27 16.53 3.19
C ASP A 332 6.39 17.29 2.47
N LYS A 333 7.47 16.60 2.07
CA LYS A 333 8.67 17.24 1.54
C LYS A 333 8.64 17.49 0.04
N LEU A 334 8.16 16.50 -0.74
CA LEU A 334 8.32 16.53 -2.20
C LEU A 334 7.59 17.69 -2.88
N PRO A 335 6.36 18.10 -2.48
CA PRO A 335 5.70 19.26 -3.06
C PRO A 335 6.38 20.62 -2.71
N VAL A 336 7.30 20.62 -1.77
CA VAL A 336 7.97 21.86 -1.31
C VAL A 336 9.33 21.99 -1.96
N SER A 337 9.46 22.92 -2.89
CA SER A 337 10.71 23.29 -3.58
C SER A 337 10.90 24.80 -3.60
N ARG A 338 12.16 25.26 -3.66
CA ARG A 338 12.46 26.69 -3.75
C ARG A 338 12.36 27.16 -5.19
N TRP A 339 11.54 28.19 -5.42
CA TRP A 339 11.32 28.78 -6.72
C TRP A 339 10.95 27.71 -7.78
N GLN A 340 11.67 27.65 -8.91
CA GLN A 340 11.39 26.72 -9.98
C GLN A 340 11.95 25.31 -9.73
N ARG A 341 12.89 25.15 -8.83
CA ARG A 341 13.41 23.92 -8.25
C ARG A 341 14.61 24.16 -7.34
N ASP A 342 14.73 23.37 -6.28
CA ASP A 342 16.01 23.05 -5.62
C ASP A 342 16.30 21.54 -5.71
N LEU A 343 17.51 21.11 -5.31
CA LEU A 343 17.94 19.71 -5.48
C LEU A 343 17.54 18.78 -4.31
N THR A 344 16.81 19.27 -3.31
CA THR A 344 16.46 18.46 -2.13
C THR A 344 15.49 17.31 -2.45
N ASP A 345 14.67 17.45 -3.49
CA ASP A 345 13.81 16.41 -4.03
C ASP A 345 14.61 15.17 -4.46
N SER A 346 15.67 15.35 -5.23
CA SER A 346 16.52 14.25 -5.72
C SER A 346 17.11 13.39 -4.59
N THR A 347 17.48 14.02 -3.46
CA THR A 347 17.97 13.29 -2.28
C THR A 347 16.89 12.43 -1.65
N VAL A 348 15.68 12.99 -1.53
CA VAL A 348 14.56 12.35 -0.81
C VAL A 348 13.92 11.24 -1.65
N LEU A 349 13.77 11.44 -2.95
CA LEU A 349 13.20 10.47 -3.91
C LEU A 349 13.93 9.12 -3.92
N ARG A 350 15.22 9.07 -3.59
CA ARG A 350 15.99 7.83 -3.47
C ARG A 350 15.44 6.88 -2.39
N ASN A 351 14.58 7.36 -1.49
CA ASN A 351 13.98 6.59 -0.40
C ASN A 351 12.57 6.04 -0.73
N MET A 352 12.04 6.24 -1.94
CA MET A 352 10.73 5.69 -2.34
C MET A 352 10.70 4.16 -2.18
N GLY A 353 11.74 3.48 -2.66
CA GLY A 353 11.89 2.03 -2.56
C GLY A 353 12.00 1.55 -1.11
N VAL A 354 12.62 2.32 -0.23
CA VAL A 354 12.72 2.01 1.20
C VAL A 354 11.34 2.05 1.87
N ALA A 355 10.58 3.12 1.63
CA ALA A 355 9.24 3.30 2.20
C ALA A 355 8.27 2.19 1.77
N LEU A 356 8.20 1.91 0.46
CA LEU A 356 7.35 0.86 -0.10
C LEU A 356 7.86 -0.55 0.26
N GLY A 357 9.18 -0.72 0.40
CA GLY A 357 9.80 -1.97 0.84
C GLY A 357 9.39 -2.37 2.26
N TYR A 358 9.38 -1.43 3.20
CA TYR A 358 8.87 -1.69 4.55
C TYR A 358 7.37 -2.02 4.54
N SER A 359 6.57 -1.37 3.69
CA SER A 359 5.15 -1.69 3.52
C SER A 359 4.97 -3.14 3.02
N LEU A 360 5.68 -3.51 1.95
CA LEU A 360 5.61 -4.86 1.38
C LEU A 360 6.03 -5.95 2.38
N LEU A 361 7.11 -5.70 3.13
CA LEU A 361 7.60 -6.59 4.19
C LEU A 361 6.54 -6.81 5.27
N ALA A 362 5.85 -5.74 5.66
CA ALA A 362 4.77 -5.81 6.65
C ALA A 362 3.59 -6.64 6.14
N TYR A 363 3.17 -6.44 4.90
CA TYR A 363 2.07 -7.22 4.30
C TYR A 363 2.38 -8.72 4.26
N ASP A 364 3.61 -9.11 3.89
CA ASP A 364 4.05 -10.50 3.92
C ASP A 364 4.04 -11.06 5.36
N SER A 365 4.48 -10.28 6.34
CA SER A 365 4.42 -10.68 7.76
C SER A 365 2.99 -10.86 8.25
N LEU A 366 2.10 -9.92 7.94
CA LEU A 366 0.69 -10.01 8.30
C LEU A 366 0.03 -11.27 7.73
N ILE A 367 0.24 -11.58 6.45
CA ILE A 367 -0.29 -12.80 5.81
C ILE A 367 0.20 -14.05 6.57
N ARG A 368 1.50 -14.13 6.88
CA ARG A 368 2.03 -15.27 7.67
C ARG A 368 1.38 -15.38 9.04
N GLY A 369 1.16 -14.24 9.70
CA GLY A 369 0.45 -14.19 10.98
C GLY A 369 -0.98 -14.70 10.87
N LEU A 370 -1.75 -14.20 9.90
CA LEU A 370 -3.13 -14.62 9.64
C LEU A 370 -3.25 -16.12 9.30
N ASP A 371 -2.26 -16.69 8.60
CA ASP A 371 -2.25 -18.13 8.26
C ASP A 371 -1.98 -19.04 9.46
N LYS A 372 -1.33 -18.49 10.50
CA LYS A 372 -1.06 -19.20 11.76
C LYS A 372 -2.21 -19.09 12.76
N LEU A 373 -3.19 -18.21 12.55
CA LEU A 373 -4.30 -18.04 13.48
C LEU A 373 -5.22 -19.27 13.50
N GLU A 374 -5.60 -19.65 14.71
CA GLU A 374 -6.62 -20.65 15.00
C GLU A 374 -7.60 -20.07 16.01
N VAL A 375 -8.86 -19.97 15.63
CA VAL A 375 -9.92 -19.48 16.52
C VAL A 375 -10.11 -20.44 17.68
N ASN A 376 -10.35 -19.92 18.87
CA ASN A 376 -10.69 -20.67 20.07
C ASN A 376 -12.17 -20.44 20.46
N PRO A 377 -13.12 -21.19 19.86
CA PRO A 377 -14.55 -21.00 20.10
C PRO A 377 -14.94 -21.20 21.56
N GLN A 378 -14.27 -22.13 22.27
CA GLN A 378 -14.54 -22.37 23.68
C GLN A 378 -14.30 -21.09 24.49
N ARG A 379 -13.16 -20.42 24.32
CA ARG A 379 -12.82 -19.20 25.06
C ARG A 379 -13.76 -18.04 24.72
N LEU A 380 -14.15 -17.90 23.44
CA LEU A 380 -15.12 -16.91 23.00
C LEU A 380 -16.48 -17.10 23.66
N ASN A 381 -16.96 -18.34 23.73
CA ASN A 381 -18.24 -18.67 24.37
C ASN A 381 -18.18 -18.49 25.89
N GLU A 382 -17.09 -18.90 26.54
CA GLU A 382 -16.90 -18.70 27.99
C GLU A 382 -16.98 -17.20 28.37
N ASP A 383 -16.37 -16.30 27.58
CA ASP A 383 -16.43 -14.87 27.82
C ASP A 383 -17.86 -14.32 27.70
N LEU A 384 -18.63 -14.80 26.72
CA LEU A 384 -20.04 -14.42 26.55
C LEU A 384 -20.91 -14.94 27.69
N ASP A 385 -20.74 -16.21 28.09
CA ASP A 385 -21.53 -16.83 29.16
C ASP A 385 -21.27 -16.20 30.53
N ASN A 386 -20.11 -15.59 30.70
CA ASN A 386 -19.76 -14.85 31.93
C ASN A 386 -20.22 -13.38 31.96
N CYS A 387 -20.85 -12.89 30.87
CA CYS A 387 -21.17 -11.46 30.71
C CYS A 387 -22.66 -11.24 30.38
N TRP A 388 -23.55 -11.78 31.22
CA TRP A 388 -25.02 -11.62 31.06
C TRP A 388 -25.52 -10.17 31.19
N GLU A 389 -24.75 -9.32 31.85
CA GLU A 389 -25.04 -7.88 31.99
C GLU A 389 -25.13 -7.13 30.66
N VAL A 390 -24.54 -7.62 29.58
CA VAL A 390 -24.62 -7.00 28.24
C VAL A 390 -26.07 -7.00 27.72
N LEU A 391 -26.92 -7.92 28.23
CA LEU A 391 -28.35 -7.98 27.87
C LEU A 391 -29.19 -6.89 28.55
N ALA A 392 -28.63 -6.13 29.48
CA ALA A 392 -29.31 -4.97 30.01
C ALA A 392 -29.67 -3.94 28.92
N GLU A 393 -28.87 -3.85 27.87
CA GLU A 393 -29.11 -2.95 26.72
C GLU A 393 -30.38 -3.28 25.95
N PRO A 394 -30.58 -4.50 25.43
CA PRO A 394 -31.84 -4.86 24.74
C PRO A 394 -33.03 -4.85 25.64
N VAL A 395 -32.92 -5.28 26.91
CA VAL A 395 -34.02 -5.20 27.90
C VAL A 395 -34.46 -3.75 28.08
N GLN A 396 -33.53 -2.83 28.35
CA GLN A 396 -33.83 -1.41 28.45
C GLN A 396 -34.50 -0.84 27.20
N THR A 397 -34.01 -1.23 26.03
CA THR A 397 -34.55 -0.73 24.76
C THR A 397 -36.01 -1.21 24.55
N VAL A 398 -36.30 -2.46 24.90
CA VAL A 398 -37.68 -3.01 24.84
C VAL A 398 -38.59 -2.34 25.88
N MET A 399 -38.08 -2.13 27.10
CA MET A 399 -38.83 -1.40 28.12
C MET A 399 -39.23 0.01 27.63
N ARG A 400 -38.32 0.75 27.03
CA ARG A 400 -38.59 2.08 26.42
C ARG A 400 -39.67 2.00 25.33
N ARG A 401 -39.60 0.99 24.45
CA ARG A 401 -40.60 0.78 23.40
C ARG A 401 -42.02 0.67 23.95
N TYR A 402 -42.17 0.03 25.10
CA TYR A 402 -43.45 -0.20 25.71
C TYR A 402 -43.80 0.80 26.83
N GLY A 403 -43.07 1.92 26.93
CA GLY A 403 -43.40 3.03 27.84
C GLY A 403 -43.16 2.72 29.31
N ILE A 404 -42.32 1.76 29.66
CA ILE A 404 -41.94 1.49 31.06
C ILE A 404 -41.16 2.71 31.58
N GLU A 405 -41.56 3.20 32.75
CA GLU A 405 -40.91 4.36 33.40
C GLU A 405 -39.56 3.99 33.99
N ASN A 406 -38.59 4.92 33.86
CA ASN A 406 -37.25 4.83 34.45
C ASN A 406 -36.53 3.49 34.16
N PRO A 407 -36.47 3.00 32.89
CA PRO A 407 -35.93 1.68 32.59
C PRO A 407 -34.45 1.52 32.94
N TYR A 408 -33.68 2.59 32.83
CA TYR A 408 -32.25 2.57 33.19
C TYR A 408 -32.05 2.41 34.70
N GLU A 409 -32.83 3.16 35.50
CA GLU A 409 -32.78 3.13 36.97
C GLU A 409 -33.17 1.76 37.51
N GLN A 410 -34.21 1.15 36.94
CA GLN A 410 -34.65 -0.20 37.33
C GLN A 410 -33.57 -1.24 37.08
N LEU A 411 -32.92 -1.21 35.92
CA LEU A 411 -31.80 -2.12 35.58
C LEU A 411 -30.54 -1.83 36.41
N LYS A 412 -30.27 -0.54 36.72
CA LYS A 412 -29.16 -0.16 37.58
C LYS A 412 -29.31 -0.71 39.01
N GLU A 413 -30.54 -0.77 39.53
CA GLU A 413 -30.79 -1.39 40.83
C GLU A 413 -30.53 -2.90 40.79
N LEU A 414 -30.87 -3.59 39.70
CA LEU A 414 -30.57 -4.99 39.50
C LEU A 414 -29.07 -5.29 39.50
N THR A 415 -28.24 -4.34 39.03
CA THR A 415 -26.77 -4.49 38.89
C THR A 415 -26.01 -4.05 40.14
N ARG A 416 -26.64 -3.44 41.16
CA ARG A 416 -25.96 -2.90 42.33
C ARG A 416 -25.20 -3.96 43.12
N GLY A 417 -23.87 -3.94 43.01
CA GLY A 417 -22.93 -4.72 43.82
C GLY A 417 -22.78 -6.20 43.47
N LYS A 418 -23.44 -6.69 42.40
CA LYS A 418 -23.29 -8.04 41.87
C LYS A 418 -23.44 -8.01 40.35
N GLY A 419 -22.66 -8.81 39.58
CA GLY A 419 -22.94 -9.02 38.17
C GLY A 419 -24.34 -9.56 37.93
N ILE A 420 -24.96 -9.24 36.79
CA ILE A 420 -26.25 -9.80 36.40
C ILE A 420 -26.05 -11.26 36.04
N THR A 421 -26.72 -12.17 36.76
CA THR A 421 -26.79 -13.58 36.35
C THR A 421 -27.95 -13.80 35.38
N ARG A 422 -27.91 -14.93 34.68
CA ARG A 422 -29.03 -15.36 33.80
C ARG A 422 -30.34 -15.39 34.54
N GLU A 423 -30.38 -16.00 35.72
CA GLU A 423 -31.55 -16.21 36.52
C GLU A 423 -32.15 -14.86 36.99
N ALA A 424 -31.28 -13.96 37.47
CA ALA A 424 -31.72 -12.62 37.92
C ALA A 424 -32.30 -11.79 36.76
N LEU A 425 -31.69 -11.87 35.56
CA LEU A 425 -32.24 -11.18 34.39
C LEU A 425 -33.56 -11.75 33.92
N GLN A 426 -33.70 -13.09 33.91
CA GLN A 426 -34.92 -13.79 33.51
C GLN A 426 -36.06 -13.51 34.50
N GLU A 427 -35.79 -13.51 35.79
CA GLU A 427 -36.77 -13.12 36.83
C GLU A 427 -37.24 -11.68 36.62
N PHE A 428 -36.30 -10.74 36.42
CA PHE A 428 -36.62 -9.34 36.18
C PHE A 428 -37.50 -9.17 34.92
N VAL A 429 -37.13 -9.80 33.79
CA VAL A 429 -37.92 -9.75 32.54
C VAL A 429 -39.35 -10.29 32.79
N GLY A 430 -39.49 -11.33 33.60
CA GLY A 430 -40.79 -11.89 34.00
C GLY A 430 -41.72 -10.90 34.65
N THR A 431 -41.16 -9.94 35.42
CA THR A 431 -41.97 -8.92 36.14
C THR A 431 -42.39 -7.74 35.27
N LEU A 432 -41.80 -7.55 34.06
CA LEU A 432 -42.08 -6.40 33.21
C LEU A 432 -43.54 -6.36 32.72
N ALA A 433 -44.19 -5.21 32.72
CA ALA A 433 -45.50 -5.01 32.12
C ALA A 433 -45.45 -4.74 30.63
N ILE A 434 -45.01 -5.72 29.87
CA ILE A 434 -44.85 -5.72 28.38
C ILE A 434 -45.62 -6.88 27.75
N PRO A 435 -45.94 -6.86 26.44
CA PRO A 435 -46.60 -7.99 25.76
C PRO A 435 -45.84 -9.29 25.90
N GLN A 436 -46.59 -10.40 25.97
CA GLN A 436 -46.01 -11.72 26.22
C GLN A 436 -44.99 -12.11 25.14
N ASP A 437 -45.27 -11.84 23.86
CA ASP A 437 -44.37 -12.08 22.77
C ASP A 437 -43.04 -11.34 22.91
N ALA A 438 -43.04 -10.16 23.49
CA ALA A 438 -41.82 -9.40 23.78
C ALA A 438 -41.05 -10.00 24.96
N LYS A 439 -41.76 -10.47 26.02
CA LYS A 439 -41.14 -11.19 27.14
C LYS A 439 -40.46 -12.47 26.63
N ASP A 440 -41.20 -13.27 25.84
CA ASP A 440 -40.68 -14.55 25.31
C ASP A 440 -39.42 -14.34 24.50
N ARG A 441 -39.33 -13.30 23.64
CA ARG A 441 -38.14 -12.94 22.93
C ARG A 441 -36.96 -12.57 23.83
N LEU A 442 -37.20 -11.77 24.88
CA LEU A 442 -36.18 -11.39 25.86
C LEU A 442 -35.69 -12.59 26.70
N LEU A 443 -36.59 -13.48 27.10
CA LEU A 443 -36.27 -14.68 27.88
C LEU A 443 -35.47 -15.70 27.07
N ALA A 444 -35.70 -15.77 25.76
CA ALA A 444 -34.95 -16.64 24.85
C ALA A 444 -33.58 -16.07 24.48
N MET A 445 -33.31 -14.80 24.74
CA MET A 445 -32.08 -14.12 24.35
C MET A 445 -30.91 -14.53 25.24
N THR A 446 -29.77 -14.77 24.62
CA THR A 446 -28.48 -15.02 25.30
C THR A 446 -27.44 -14.02 24.78
N PRO A 447 -26.34 -13.77 25.53
CA PRO A 447 -25.24 -12.96 25.00
C PRO A 447 -24.77 -13.42 23.61
N ALA A 448 -24.68 -14.73 23.38
CA ALA A 448 -24.29 -15.32 22.10
C ALA A 448 -25.31 -15.10 20.97
N SER A 449 -26.59 -14.95 21.27
CA SER A 449 -27.64 -14.69 20.27
C SER A 449 -27.88 -13.19 20.02
N TYR A 450 -27.38 -12.30 20.89
CA TYR A 450 -27.55 -10.86 20.78
C TYR A 450 -26.48 -10.22 19.86
N ILE A 451 -26.45 -10.64 18.62
CA ILE A 451 -25.45 -10.25 17.62
C ILE A 451 -26.02 -9.44 16.45
N GLY A 452 -27.30 -9.09 16.51
CA GLY A 452 -27.96 -8.27 15.48
C GLY A 452 -27.75 -8.80 14.07
N LYS A 453 -27.28 -7.94 13.17
CA LYS A 453 -26.98 -8.26 11.76
C LYS A 453 -25.53 -8.68 11.49
N ALA A 454 -24.75 -9.02 12.53
CA ALA A 454 -23.32 -9.29 12.36
C ALA A 454 -23.04 -10.42 11.36
N VAL A 455 -23.79 -11.51 11.41
CA VAL A 455 -23.64 -12.65 10.47
C VAL A 455 -23.88 -12.21 9.03
N GLU A 456 -24.97 -11.49 8.78
CA GLU A 456 -25.35 -10.99 7.47
C GLU A 456 -24.26 -10.04 6.91
N LEU A 457 -23.77 -9.12 7.75
CA LEU A 457 -22.71 -8.17 7.37
C LEU A 457 -21.38 -8.86 7.07
N ALA A 458 -21.03 -9.88 7.86
CA ALA A 458 -19.82 -10.67 7.61
C ALA A 458 -19.88 -11.46 6.30
N LYS A 459 -21.04 -12.06 5.98
CA LYS A 459 -21.25 -12.84 4.74
C LYS A 459 -21.36 -11.97 3.49
N ARG A 460 -21.72 -10.70 3.63
CA ARG A 460 -21.91 -9.78 2.49
C ARG A 460 -20.61 -9.12 2.01
N ILE A 461 -19.53 -9.11 2.79
CA ILE A 461 -18.25 -8.54 2.36
C ILE A 461 -17.71 -9.32 1.16
N ALA A 462 -17.19 -8.60 0.15
CA ALA A 462 -16.68 -9.18 -1.10
C ALA A 462 -15.21 -8.79 -1.32
#